data_858c2271dec2e0b7d63ca0d967e3ba9b
#
_entry.id   858c2271dec2e0b7d63ca0d967e3ba9b
#
_cell.length_a   1.000
_cell.length_b   1.000
_cell.length_c   1.000
_cell.angle_alpha   90.00
_cell.angle_beta   90.00
_cell.angle_gamma   90.00
#
_symmetry.space_group_name_H-M   'P 1'
#
loop_
_entity.id
_entity.type
_entity.pdbx_description
1 polymer ?
#
loop_
_entity_poly.entity_id
_entity_poly.type
_entity_poly.pdbx_seq_one_letter_code
_entity_poly.pdbx_strand_id
1 'polypeptide(L)'
;DAVITEISDSDGRNELEVPAWDLDGRLKQSNNEWWKSLQDVFETLGVSNKKFNLRVKPNIPAAVGLGGSAAIAVSIIRCVSKHFKLDLTDPEINDLAFVCETAAHGTASGIDNTIATFGEPLVYQREPSTIIETLKFEKPVSLVIGISNTPSLTAEMVAGVRARWKENT
;
A
#
# COMPACT_ATOMS: atom_id res chain seq x y z
N ASP A 1 1.34 -4.46 10.15
CA ASP A 1 2.26 -4.98 9.14
C ASP A 1 1.58 -6.05 8.31
N ALA A 2 1.72 -6.00 6.97
CA ALA A 2 1.33 -7.08 6.08
C ALA A 2 2.53 -8.01 5.86
N VAL A 3 2.29 -9.30 5.97
CA VAL A 3 3.34 -10.33 5.78
C VAL A 3 2.94 -11.21 4.60
N ILE A 4 3.84 -11.35 3.63
CA ILE A 4 3.69 -12.34 2.56
C ILE A 4 4.21 -13.68 3.09
N THR A 5 3.36 -14.69 3.06
CA THR A 5 3.69 -16.01 3.62
C THR A 5 4.09 -17.02 2.57
N GLU A 6 3.73 -16.80 1.33
CA GLU A 6 3.98 -17.74 0.24
C GLU A 6 4.08 -17.04 -1.10
N ILE A 7 5.14 -17.35 -1.86
CA ILE A 7 5.24 -17.14 -3.30
C ILE A 7 5.64 -18.48 -3.90
N SER A 8 4.86 -18.99 -4.82
CA SER A 8 5.16 -20.25 -5.50
C SER A 8 4.94 -20.09 -7.00
N ASP A 9 5.70 -20.85 -7.78
CA ASP A 9 5.40 -21.02 -9.19
C ASP A 9 4.07 -21.77 -9.33
N SER A 10 3.13 -21.21 -10.07
CA SER A 10 1.80 -21.77 -10.24
C SER A 10 1.53 -22.24 -11.66
N ASP A 11 0.43 -22.95 -11.84
CA ASP A 11 -0.06 -23.50 -13.12
C ASP A 11 -0.39 -22.48 -14.24
N GLY A 12 0.18 -21.28 -14.18
CA GLY A 12 -0.01 -20.26 -15.20
C GLY A 12 -0.90 -19.09 -14.77
N ARG A 13 -1.18 -18.95 -13.49
CA ARG A 13 -2.07 -17.91 -12.97
C ARG A 13 -1.37 -17.16 -11.83
N ASN A 14 -1.36 -15.84 -11.93
CA ASN A 14 -0.93 -15.01 -10.81
C ASN A 14 -2.16 -14.69 -9.97
N GLU A 15 -2.19 -15.19 -8.75
CA GLU A 15 -3.28 -14.99 -7.81
C GLU A 15 -2.75 -14.21 -6.61
N LEU A 16 -3.54 -13.28 -6.12
CA LEU A 16 -3.30 -12.58 -4.86
C LEU A 16 -4.44 -12.92 -3.90
N GLU A 17 -4.07 -13.42 -2.76
CA GLU A 17 -4.98 -13.73 -1.67
C GLU A 17 -4.66 -12.85 -0.46
N VAL A 18 -5.68 -12.21 0.09
CA VAL A 18 -5.63 -11.52 1.38
C VAL A 18 -6.79 -12.01 2.23
N PRO A 19 -6.71 -13.24 2.76
CA PRO A 19 -7.86 -13.91 3.40
C PRO A 19 -8.48 -13.14 4.56
N ALA A 20 -7.65 -12.43 5.33
CA ALA A 20 -8.13 -11.62 6.46
C ALA A 20 -9.00 -10.42 6.05
N TRP A 21 -9.00 -10.06 4.78
CA TRP A 21 -9.79 -8.96 4.21
C TRP A 21 -10.84 -9.44 3.21
N ASP A 22 -11.05 -10.76 3.13
CA ASP A 22 -11.95 -11.39 2.17
C ASP A 22 -11.65 -10.96 0.71
N LEU A 23 -10.35 -10.75 0.44
CA LEU A 23 -9.86 -10.41 -0.88
C LEU A 23 -9.13 -11.62 -1.45
N ASP A 24 -9.71 -12.19 -2.46
CA ASP A 24 -9.08 -13.18 -3.30
C ASP A 24 -9.31 -12.84 -4.77
N GLY A 25 -8.42 -13.25 -5.63
CA GLY A 25 -8.66 -13.09 -7.06
C GLY A 25 -7.41 -13.14 -7.90
N ARG A 26 -7.68 -13.28 -9.20
CA ARG A 26 -6.65 -13.25 -10.23
C ARG A 26 -6.29 -11.82 -10.56
N LEU A 27 -5.02 -11.49 -10.48
CA LEU A 27 -4.51 -10.15 -10.82
C LEU A 27 -4.99 -9.68 -12.20
N LYS A 28 -5.02 -10.57 -13.20
CA LYS A 28 -5.39 -10.22 -14.58
C LYS A 28 -6.90 -10.07 -14.85
N GLN A 29 -7.77 -10.36 -13.90
CA GLN A 29 -9.22 -10.36 -14.12
C GLN A 29 -9.98 -9.36 -13.23
N SER A 30 -9.27 -8.62 -12.39
CA SER A 30 -9.88 -7.63 -11.52
C SER A 30 -10.15 -6.31 -12.26
N ASN A 31 -11.36 -5.77 -12.10
CA ASN A 31 -11.69 -4.41 -12.55
C ASN A 31 -11.29 -3.34 -11.52
N ASN A 32 -10.63 -3.71 -10.44
CA ASN A 32 -10.18 -2.81 -9.39
C ASN A 32 -8.91 -2.09 -9.83
N GLU A 33 -8.89 -0.76 -9.79
CA GLU A 33 -7.76 0.06 -10.23
C GLU A 33 -6.49 -0.20 -9.42
N TRP A 34 -6.61 -0.50 -8.13
CA TRP A 34 -5.46 -0.86 -7.30
C TRP A 34 -4.80 -2.18 -7.76
N TRP A 35 -5.60 -3.16 -8.18
CA TRP A 35 -5.08 -4.41 -8.73
C TRP A 35 -4.39 -4.21 -10.09
N LYS A 36 -4.97 -3.35 -10.93
CA LYS A 36 -4.35 -2.98 -12.21
C LYS A 36 -3.00 -2.31 -11.98
N SER A 37 -2.91 -1.40 -11.02
CA SER A 37 -1.65 -0.73 -10.69
C SER A 37 -0.56 -1.68 -10.19
N LEU A 38 -0.92 -2.75 -9.48
CA LEU A 38 0.03 -3.82 -9.15
C LEU A 38 0.53 -4.55 -10.40
N GLN A 39 -0.31 -4.76 -11.39
CA GLN A 39 0.14 -5.33 -12.67
C GLN A 39 1.12 -4.40 -13.38
N ASP A 40 0.83 -3.11 -13.43
CA ASP A 40 1.74 -2.10 -14.00
C ASP A 40 3.10 -2.09 -13.28
N VAL A 41 3.07 -2.22 -11.94
CA VAL A 41 4.29 -2.39 -11.14
C VAL A 41 5.03 -3.68 -11.53
N PHE A 42 4.35 -4.81 -11.69
CA PHE A 42 5.00 -6.06 -12.11
C PHE A 42 5.55 -6.00 -13.54
N GLU A 43 4.90 -5.25 -14.43
CA GLU A 43 5.43 -4.95 -15.77
C GLU A 43 6.71 -4.11 -15.69
N THR A 44 6.68 -3.05 -14.89
CA THR A 44 7.85 -2.19 -14.65
C THR A 44 9.03 -2.98 -14.09
N LEU A 45 8.76 -3.94 -13.21
CA LEU A 45 9.77 -4.82 -12.63
C LEU A 45 10.20 -5.99 -13.55
N GLY A 46 9.59 -6.12 -14.73
CA GLY A 46 9.89 -7.20 -15.67
C GLY A 46 9.47 -8.60 -15.20
N VAL A 47 8.54 -8.69 -14.25
CA VAL A 47 8.08 -9.95 -13.67
C VAL A 47 6.65 -10.34 -14.06
N SER A 48 5.97 -9.53 -14.86
CA SER A 48 4.58 -9.77 -15.30
C SER A 48 4.38 -11.10 -16.06
N ASN A 49 5.43 -11.61 -16.70
CA ASN A 49 5.45 -12.91 -17.38
C ASN A 49 5.81 -14.09 -16.47
N LYS A 50 6.18 -13.82 -15.23
CA LYS A 50 6.46 -14.86 -14.24
C LYS A 50 5.17 -15.39 -13.64
N LYS A 51 5.18 -16.65 -13.25
CA LYS A 51 4.05 -17.33 -12.65
C LYS A 51 4.27 -17.49 -11.17
N PHE A 52 3.45 -16.87 -10.35
CA PHE A 52 3.56 -16.95 -8.90
C PHE A 52 2.23 -16.64 -8.23
N ASN A 53 2.03 -17.17 -7.05
CA ASN A 53 0.90 -16.85 -6.18
C ASN A 53 1.40 -16.04 -4.99
N LEU A 54 0.64 -15.01 -4.66
CA LEU A 54 0.90 -14.15 -3.51
C LEU A 54 -0.18 -14.37 -2.45
N ARG A 55 0.24 -14.61 -1.22
CA ARG A 55 -0.65 -14.60 -0.07
C ARG A 55 -0.16 -13.59 0.95
N VAL A 56 -1.01 -12.64 1.29
CA VAL A 56 -0.72 -11.61 2.28
C VAL A 56 -1.53 -11.87 3.55
N LYS A 57 -0.87 -11.79 4.70
CA LYS A 57 -1.52 -11.86 6.03
C LYS A 57 -1.34 -10.52 6.74
N PRO A 58 -2.28 -9.59 6.58
CA PRO A 58 -2.22 -8.31 7.27
C PRO A 58 -2.54 -8.49 8.76
N ASN A 59 -1.83 -7.75 9.60
CA ASN A 59 -2.16 -7.60 11.02
C ASN A 59 -3.01 -6.34 11.28
N ILE A 60 -3.39 -5.64 10.23
CA ILE A 60 -4.21 -4.43 10.25
C ILE A 60 -5.61 -4.80 9.77
N PRO A 61 -6.68 -4.41 10.47
CA PRO A 61 -8.04 -4.58 9.97
C PRO A 61 -8.27 -3.83 8.65
N ALA A 62 -9.17 -4.34 7.81
CA ALA A 62 -9.52 -3.71 6.54
C ALA A 62 -10.28 -2.40 6.76
N ALA A 63 -10.03 -1.40 5.90
CA ALA A 63 -10.82 -0.16 5.77
C ALA A 63 -10.99 0.66 7.07
N VAL A 64 -10.00 0.65 7.95
CA VAL A 64 -10.00 1.38 9.23
C VAL A 64 -9.15 2.66 9.21
N GLY A 65 -8.63 3.07 8.05
CA GLY A 65 -7.84 4.29 7.92
C GLY A 65 -6.41 4.21 8.49
N LEU A 66 -5.86 3.01 8.62
CA LEU A 66 -4.50 2.77 9.14
C LEU A 66 -3.48 2.46 8.04
N GLY A 67 -3.65 2.99 6.83
CA GLY A 67 -2.70 2.81 5.72
C GLY A 67 -2.57 1.36 5.23
N GLY A 68 -3.64 0.55 5.36
CA GLY A 68 -3.60 -0.87 5.05
C GLY A 68 -3.29 -1.18 3.58
N SER A 69 -3.84 -0.42 2.63
CA SER A 69 -3.56 -0.59 1.18
C SER A 69 -2.08 -0.39 0.86
N ALA A 70 -1.50 0.69 1.39
CA ALA A 70 -0.08 0.97 1.24
C ALA A 70 0.81 -0.12 1.87
N ALA A 71 0.45 -0.59 3.07
CA ALA A 71 1.18 -1.65 3.75
C ALA A 71 1.17 -2.96 2.93
N ILE A 72 0.05 -3.31 2.29
CA ILE A 72 -0.04 -4.47 1.40
C ILE A 72 0.81 -4.24 0.15
N ALA A 73 0.69 -3.09 -0.51
CA ALA A 73 1.48 -2.78 -1.71
C ALA A 73 2.99 -2.89 -1.44
N VAL A 74 3.48 -2.24 -0.39
CA VAL A 74 4.89 -2.30 0.02
C VAL A 74 5.33 -3.73 0.33
N SER A 75 4.50 -4.49 1.06
CA SER A 75 4.83 -5.89 1.39
C SER A 75 4.92 -6.77 0.15
N ILE A 76 4.03 -6.59 -0.82
CA ILE A 76 4.06 -7.30 -2.11
C ILE A 76 5.32 -6.93 -2.89
N ILE A 77 5.59 -5.65 -3.06
CA ILE A 77 6.75 -5.17 -3.83
C ILE A 77 8.06 -5.69 -3.21
N ARG A 78 8.21 -5.59 -1.89
CA ARG A 78 9.38 -6.14 -1.18
C ARG A 78 9.54 -7.65 -1.38
N CYS A 79 8.44 -8.39 -1.29
CA CYS A 79 8.48 -9.84 -1.45
C CYS A 79 8.85 -10.23 -2.89
N VAL A 80 8.26 -9.57 -3.89
CA VAL A 80 8.59 -9.76 -5.30
C VAL A 80 10.05 -9.40 -5.57
N SER A 81 10.50 -8.25 -5.08
CA SER A 81 11.91 -7.83 -5.19
C SER A 81 12.86 -8.89 -4.63
N LYS A 82 12.59 -9.37 -3.43
CA LYS A 82 13.42 -10.40 -2.79
C LYS A 82 13.37 -11.74 -3.52
N HIS A 83 12.19 -12.18 -3.95
CA HIS A 83 12.02 -13.47 -4.63
C HIS A 83 12.75 -13.50 -5.98
N PHE A 84 12.61 -12.45 -6.77
CA PHE A 84 13.23 -12.35 -8.08
C PHE A 84 14.64 -11.71 -8.07
N LYS A 85 15.18 -11.39 -6.88
CA LYS A 85 16.53 -10.79 -6.71
C LYS A 85 16.69 -9.49 -7.50
N LEU A 86 15.71 -8.61 -7.38
CA LEU A 86 15.71 -7.31 -8.07
C LEU A 86 16.47 -6.23 -7.31
N ASP A 87 16.83 -6.50 -6.03
CA ASP A 87 17.61 -5.64 -5.14
C ASP A 87 17.11 -4.18 -5.07
N LEU A 88 15.78 -4.01 -5.06
CA LEU A 88 15.17 -2.68 -4.97
C LEU A 88 15.51 -2.01 -3.63
N THR A 89 15.88 -0.75 -3.72
CA THR A 89 16.07 0.14 -2.55
C THR A 89 14.74 0.59 -1.96
N ASP A 90 14.75 1.06 -0.71
CA ASP A 90 13.54 1.60 -0.07
C ASP A 90 12.92 2.78 -0.84
N PRO A 91 13.67 3.76 -1.38
CA PRO A 91 13.10 4.78 -2.25
C PRO A 91 12.38 4.21 -3.48
N GLU A 92 12.96 3.24 -4.19
CA GLU A 92 12.33 2.61 -5.35
C GLU A 92 11.03 1.87 -4.97
N ILE A 93 11.03 1.17 -3.83
CA ILE A 93 9.84 0.52 -3.30
C ILE A 93 8.76 1.55 -2.96
N ASN A 94 9.15 2.68 -2.36
CA ASN A 94 8.25 3.77 -2.02
C ASN A 94 7.59 4.37 -3.27
N ASP A 95 8.35 4.61 -4.33
CA ASP A 95 7.85 5.17 -5.59
C ASP A 95 6.85 4.21 -6.27
N LEU A 96 7.16 2.92 -6.30
CA LEU A 96 6.27 1.89 -6.84
C LEU A 96 4.97 1.75 -6.01
N ALA A 97 5.08 1.80 -4.69
CA ALA A 97 3.91 1.76 -3.80
C ALA A 97 3.04 3.02 -3.95
N PHE A 98 3.64 4.17 -4.22
CA PHE A 98 2.91 5.41 -4.50
C PHE A 98 2.05 5.32 -5.76
N VAL A 99 2.47 4.58 -6.79
CA VAL A 99 1.64 4.29 -7.97
C VAL A 99 0.35 3.57 -7.55
N CYS A 100 0.46 2.54 -6.70
CA CYS A 100 -0.70 1.80 -6.21
C CYS A 100 -1.64 2.68 -5.38
N GLU A 101 -1.11 3.52 -4.50
CA GLU A 101 -1.91 4.44 -3.68
C GLU A 101 -2.63 5.49 -4.54
N THR A 102 -1.97 5.99 -5.58
CA THR A 102 -2.59 6.94 -6.51
C THR A 102 -3.73 6.30 -7.28
N ALA A 103 -3.59 5.07 -7.72
CA ALA A 103 -4.66 4.33 -8.38
C ALA A 103 -5.85 4.05 -7.45
N ALA A 104 -5.58 3.73 -6.17
CA ALA A 104 -6.64 3.47 -5.18
C ALA A 104 -7.45 4.71 -4.80
N HIS A 105 -6.78 5.86 -4.69
CA HIS A 105 -7.35 7.06 -4.06
C HIS A 105 -7.45 8.28 -4.97
N GLY A 106 -6.97 8.19 -6.21
CA GLY A 106 -6.96 9.25 -7.22
C GLY A 106 -5.95 10.36 -6.91
N THR A 107 -5.89 10.84 -5.68
CA THR A 107 -4.93 11.85 -5.20
C THR A 107 -4.30 11.38 -3.90
N ALA A 108 -3.25 10.57 -4.01
CA ALA A 108 -2.51 10.10 -2.83
C ALA A 108 -1.62 11.23 -2.29
N SER A 109 -1.53 11.33 -0.96
CA SER A 109 -0.61 12.26 -0.30
C SER A 109 0.84 11.79 -0.38
N GLY A 110 1.06 10.49 -0.44
CA GLY A 110 2.36 9.85 -0.37
C GLY A 110 2.81 9.51 1.05
N ILE A 111 2.01 9.83 2.08
CA ILE A 111 2.40 9.56 3.47
C ILE A 111 2.27 8.09 3.83
N ASP A 112 1.19 7.43 3.40
CA ASP A 112 0.90 6.04 3.78
C ASP A 112 1.94 5.07 3.20
N ASN A 113 2.28 5.21 1.91
CA ASN A 113 3.34 4.40 1.30
C ASN A 113 4.72 4.70 1.89
N THR A 114 5.00 5.98 2.23
CA THR A 114 6.28 6.36 2.86
C THR A 114 6.41 5.73 4.25
N ILE A 115 5.39 5.86 5.11
CA ILE A 115 5.38 5.22 6.44
C ILE A 115 5.48 3.69 6.32
N ALA A 116 4.74 3.09 5.40
CA ALA A 116 4.80 1.64 5.21
C ALA A 116 6.16 1.15 4.72
N THR A 117 6.85 1.97 3.91
CA THR A 117 8.17 1.63 3.39
C THR A 117 9.26 1.78 4.44
N PHE A 118 9.34 2.91 5.13
CA PHE A 118 10.45 3.15 6.05
C PHE A 118 10.21 2.55 7.44
N GLY A 119 8.96 2.35 7.86
CA GLY A 119 8.61 1.67 9.11
C GLY A 119 8.97 2.42 10.37
N GLU A 120 9.25 3.71 10.28
CA GLU A 120 9.68 4.57 11.37
C GLU A 120 8.80 5.82 11.46
N PRO A 121 8.61 6.41 12.64
CA PRO A 121 7.97 7.72 12.77
C PRO A 121 8.75 8.76 11.98
N LEU A 122 8.03 9.59 11.21
CA LEU A 122 8.67 10.58 10.36
C LEU A 122 7.86 11.86 10.25
N VAL A 123 8.55 12.95 9.92
CA VAL A 123 7.96 14.16 9.37
C VAL A 123 7.93 14.02 7.85
N TYR A 124 6.76 14.23 7.29
CA TYR A 124 6.56 14.15 5.85
C TYR A 124 5.98 15.45 5.32
N GLN A 125 6.60 15.99 4.28
CA GLN A 125 6.10 17.10 3.50
C GLN A 125 6.30 16.77 2.02
N ARG A 126 5.26 16.96 1.21
CA ARG A 126 5.34 16.71 -0.24
C ARG A 126 5.74 17.95 -1.02
N GLU A 127 5.16 19.09 -0.69
CA GLU A 127 5.32 20.34 -1.41
C GLU A 127 5.79 21.47 -0.47
N PRO A 128 6.59 22.44 -0.97
CA PRO A 128 7.10 22.61 -2.33
C PRO A 128 8.25 21.68 -2.70
N SER A 129 8.81 20.96 -1.75
CA SER A 129 9.81 19.91 -1.92
C SER A 129 9.51 18.75 -0.98
N THR A 130 9.77 17.51 -1.43
CA THR A 130 9.58 16.33 -0.58
C THR A 130 10.61 16.34 0.55
N ILE A 131 10.10 16.30 1.78
CA ILE A 131 10.90 16.16 3.00
C ILE A 131 10.46 14.87 3.68
N ILE A 132 11.40 14.00 4.00
CA ILE A 132 11.21 12.79 4.79
C ILE A 132 12.30 12.80 5.86
N GLU A 133 11.90 13.06 7.09
CA GLU A 133 12.81 13.12 8.23
C GLU A 133 12.34 12.15 9.31
N THR A 134 13.20 11.20 9.69
CA THR A 134 12.90 10.26 10.78
C THR A 134 12.88 10.97 12.12
N LEU A 135 11.80 10.75 12.89
CA LEU A 135 11.67 11.22 14.25
C LEU A 135 12.25 10.20 15.23
N LYS A 136 13.10 10.67 16.12
CA LYS A 136 13.60 9.86 17.24
C LYS A 136 12.92 10.30 18.53
N PHE A 137 12.28 9.37 19.20
CA PHE A 137 11.70 9.61 20.51
C PHE A 137 12.65 9.12 21.61
N GLU A 138 13.00 10.00 22.55
CA GLU A 138 13.80 9.62 23.72
C GLU A 138 13.05 8.69 24.67
N LYS A 139 11.72 8.78 24.68
CA LYS A 139 10.84 7.98 25.54
C LYS A 139 9.71 7.36 24.70
N PRO A 140 9.27 6.15 25.05
CA PRO A 140 8.10 5.54 24.40
C PRO A 140 6.86 6.44 24.55
N VAL A 141 6.09 6.57 23.46
CA VAL A 141 4.81 7.24 23.43
C VAL A 141 3.71 6.18 23.37
N SER A 142 2.79 6.20 24.33
CA SER A 142 1.63 5.30 24.34
C SER A 142 0.50 5.93 23.54
N LEU A 143 -0.03 5.19 22.57
CA LEU A 143 -1.16 5.60 21.76
C LEU A 143 -2.33 4.64 21.97
N VAL A 144 -3.54 5.18 22.03
CA VAL A 144 -4.78 4.40 22.03
C VAL A 144 -5.51 4.68 20.73
N ILE A 145 -5.78 3.65 19.95
CA ILE A 145 -6.46 3.75 18.67
C ILE A 145 -7.87 3.17 18.81
N GLY A 146 -8.87 4.04 18.65
CA GLY A 146 -10.27 3.63 18.56
C GLY A 146 -10.66 3.38 17.11
N ILE A 147 -11.30 2.24 16.85
CA ILE A 147 -11.78 1.86 15.53
C ILE A 147 -13.31 1.83 15.55
N SER A 148 -13.96 2.56 14.63
CA SER A 148 -15.41 2.46 14.44
C SER A 148 -15.74 1.21 13.62
N ASN A 149 -16.92 0.62 13.88
CA ASN A 149 -17.40 -0.52 13.10
C ASN A 149 -17.95 -0.13 11.71
N THR A 150 -17.83 1.12 11.32
CA THR A 150 -18.29 1.61 10.01
C THR A 150 -17.11 1.78 9.09
N PRO A 151 -16.94 0.90 8.08
CA PRO A 151 -15.91 1.09 7.06
C PRO A 151 -16.15 2.41 6.32
N SER A 152 -15.08 3.15 6.06
CA SER A 152 -15.16 4.35 5.24
C SER A 152 -14.09 4.32 4.14
N LEU A 153 -14.49 4.72 2.92
CA LEU A 153 -13.56 4.86 1.83
C LEU A 153 -12.83 6.20 1.96
N THR A 154 -11.51 6.16 2.05
CA THR A 154 -10.65 7.36 2.19
C THR A 154 -10.96 8.40 1.10
N ALA A 155 -11.17 7.96 -0.13
CA ALA A 155 -11.49 8.85 -1.25
C ALA A 155 -12.78 9.68 -1.01
N GLU A 156 -13.83 9.08 -0.47
CA GLU A 156 -15.10 9.75 -0.16
C GLU A 156 -14.92 10.76 0.98
N MET A 157 -14.17 10.40 2.02
CA MET A 157 -13.89 11.30 3.14
C MET A 157 -13.10 12.53 2.70
N VAL A 158 -12.05 12.34 1.91
CA VAL A 158 -11.24 13.44 1.36
C VAL A 158 -12.06 14.32 0.42
N ALA A 159 -12.90 13.74 -0.44
CA ALA A 159 -13.81 14.50 -1.31
C ALA A 159 -14.79 15.35 -0.50
N GLY A 160 -15.36 14.81 0.56
CA GLY A 160 -16.26 15.54 1.47
C GLY A 160 -15.58 16.72 2.16
N VAL A 161 -14.34 16.55 2.62
CA VAL A 161 -13.55 17.65 3.22
C VAL A 161 -13.25 18.72 2.18
N ARG A 162 -12.85 18.37 0.95
CA ARG A 162 -12.59 19.33 -0.14
C ARG A 162 -13.82 20.11 -0.54
N ALA A 163 -15.00 19.47 -0.59
CA ALA A 163 -16.24 20.16 -0.90
C ALA A 163 -16.54 21.24 0.14
N ARG A 164 -16.50 20.88 1.43
CA ARG A 164 -16.72 21.82 2.55
C ARG A 164 -15.70 22.95 2.61
N TRP A 165 -14.44 22.67 2.27
CA TRP A 165 -13.41 23.69 2.21
C TRP A 165 -13.74 24.76 1.15
N LYS A 166 -14.18 24.32 -0.04
CA LYS A 166 -14.56 25.23 -1.13
C LYS A 166 -15.80 26.07 -0.83
N GLU A 167 -16.72 25.56 0.00
CA GLU A 167 -17.91 26.29 0.40
C GLU A 167 -17.64 27.36 1.45
N ASN A 168 -16.51 27.25 2.20
CA ASN A 168 -16.18 28.13 3.32
C ASN A 168 -14.96 29.05 3.04
N THR A 169 -14.48 29.09 1.82
CA THR A 169 -13.44 30.00 1.32
C THR A 169 -13.98 30.85 0.18
#